data_bba2b146636e2cade0982c9922c4f158
#
_entry.id   bba2b146636e2cade0982c9922c4f158
#
_cell.length_a   1.000
_cell.length_b   1.000
_cell.length_c   1.000
_cell.angle_alpha   90.00
_cell.angle_beta   90.00
_cell.angle_gamma   90.00
#
_symmetry.space_group_name_H-M   'P 1'
#
loop_
_entity.id
_entity.type
_entity.pdbx_description
1 polymer ?
#
loop_
_entity_poly.entity_id
_entity_poly.type
_entity_poly.pdbx_seq_one_letter_code
_entity_poly.pdbx_strand_id
1 'polypeptide(L)'
;MIQSHGYAAQQSTTPLAPFSFTRRDPKDRDVVIEIEFCGVCHSDIHSTRNEWHNAIYPMVPGHEVIGRVTAVGNQVTHFKVGQRVGVGVIIDSCRTCPSCRNNEEQYCEVGTTLTYGAHDKYGDLTHGGYSNNIVVEEHFVHSVSTKLEPAGVAPLLCAGITTYSPLRHWKVGPGMKVGVVGLGGLGHMGLKFAHSFGAHVVQFTTSESKIADAKRLGADEVVISKNEAAMKKEANSFDFVLDTVSAPHDLNAYLSLLKRDAAYCQVGLPDRPPVINMGNLLFKRRSLSGSIIGGMAQTQEMLDYCADHNIVSDIEIIPIQKVNEAFERVLKSDVKYRFVIDMASLTQ
;
A
#
# COMPACT_ATOMS: atom_id res chain seq x y z
N MET A 1 -8.58 4.29 29.50
CA MET A 1 -9.08 3.75 28.19
C MET A 1 -9.65 4.88 27.38
N ILE A 2 -9.28 4.96 26.09
CA ILE A 2 -9.72 6.02 25.17
C ILE A 2 -10.97 5.53 24.44
N GLN A 3 -12.06 6.31 24.50
CA GLN A 3 -13.27 6.03 23.73
C GLN A 3 -13.00 6.27 22.25
N SER A 4 -13.44 5.33 21.43
CA SER A 4 -13.24 5.35 19.98
C SER A 4 -14.54 5.03 19.26
N HIS A 5 -14.74 5.71 18.15
CA HIS A 5 -15.87 5.50 17.25
C HIS A 5 -15.35 5.24 15.86
N GLY A 6 -16.02 4.39 15.11
CA GLY A 6 -15.61 4.03 13.77
C GLY A 6 -16.65 3.20 13.04
N TYR A 7 -16.22 2.51 12.00
CA TYR A 7 -17.04 1.57 11.23
C TYR A 7 -16.40 0.18 11.29
N ALA A 8 -17.19 -0.83 11.64
CA ALA A 8 -16.74 -2.21 11.77
C ALA A 8 -17.60 -3.19 10.97
N ALA A 9 -16.96 -4.25 10.50
CA ALA A 9 -17.64 -5.48 10.11
C ALA A 9 -17.81 -6.37 11.34
N GLN A 10 -19.01 -6.89 11.57
CA GLN A 10 -19.32 -7.80 12.69
C GLN A 10 -19.03 -9.25 12.33
N GLN A 11 -19.03 -9.57 11.05
CA GLN A 11 -18.68 -10.87 10.44
C GLN A 11 -18.41 -10.69 8.95
N SER A 12 -17.91 -11.71 8.27
CA SER A 12 -17.49 -11.67 6.86
C SER A 12 -18.59 -11.27 5.85
N THR A 13 -19.85 -11.41 6.23
CA THR A 13 -21.02 -11.16 5.36
C THR A 13 -21.76 -9.86 5.69
N THR A 14 -21.33 -9.14 6.73
CA THR A 14 -21.98 -7.87 7.12
C THR A 14 -21.26 -6.67 6.53
N PRO A 15 -22.00 -5.64 6.07
CA PRO A 15 -21.39 -4.37 5.69
C PRO A 15 -20.74 -3.70 6.90
N LEU A 16 -19.81 -2.80 6.63
CA LEU A 16 -19.27 -1.90 7.65
C LEU A 16 -20.39 -0.99 8.17
N ALA A 17 -20.49 -0.90 9.50
CA ALA A 17 -21.51 -0.10 10.17
C ALA A 17 -20.91 0.65 11.37
N PRO A 18 -21.56 1.72 11.87
CA PRO A 18 -21.10 2.44 13.04
C PRO A 18 -20.83 1.50 14.22
N PHE A 19 -19.69 1.70 14.87
CA PHE A 19 -19.20 0.87 15.96
C PHE A 19 -18.44 1.70 16.99
N SER A 20 -18.75 1.50 18.27
CA SER A 20 -18.03 2.14 19.38
C SER A 20 -17.19 1.09 20.11
N PHE A 21 -15.97 1.45 20.44
CA PHE A 21 -15.03 0.57 21.14
C PHE A 21 -14.08 1.39 22.01
N THR A 22 -13.21 0.72 22.73
CA THR A 22 -12.19 1.38 23.53
C THR A 22 -10.81 0.97 23.07
N ARG A 23 -9.89 1.91 23.06
CA ARG A 23 -8.46 1.63 22.94
C ARG A 23 -7.80 1.67 24.32
N ARG A 24 -6.67 0.99 24.46
CA ARG A 24 -5.85 1.05 25.67
C ARG A 24 -5.34 2.47 25.94
N ASP A 25 -5.03 2.75 27.19
CA ASP A 25 -4.31 3.97 27.53
C ASP A 25 -2.90 3.97 26.92
N PRO A 26 -2.37 5.11 26.49
CA PRO A 26 -1.05 5.23 25.95
C PRO A 26 0.02 4.84 26.99
N LYS A 27 1.03 4.09 26.55
CA LYS A 27 2.22 3.77 27.33
C LYS A 27 3.29 4.84 27.08
N ASP A 28 4.43 4.69 27.77
CA ASP A 28 5.51 5.67 27.78
C ASP A 28 6.03 6.07 26.40
N ARG A 29 6.01 5.17 25.43
CA ARG A 29 6.49 5.38 24.05
C ARG A 29 5.36 5.50 23.03
N ASP A 30 4.13 5.60 23.45
CA ASP A 30 3.00 5.68 22.53
C ASP A 30 2.69 7.11 22.11
N VAL A 31 2.21 7.22 20.90
CA VAL A 31 1.66 8.43 20.29
C VAL A 31 0.16 8.21 20.12
N VAL A 32 -0.65 9.13 20.62
CA VAL A 32 -2.10 9.18 20.39
C VAL A 32 -2.35 10.09 19.20
N ILE A 33 -3.06 9.59 18.20
CA ILE A 33 -3.30 10.27 16.95
C ILE A 33 -4.80 10.41 16.74
N GLU A 34 -5.27 11.63 16.51
CA GLU A 34 -6.58 11.93 15.96
C GLU A 34 -6.50 11.76 14.43
N ILE A 35 -7.36 10.93 13.85
CA ILE A 35 -7.30 10.57 12.44
C ILE A 35 -8.07 11.61 11.61
N GLU A 36 -7.36 12.23 10.66
CA GLU A 36 -7.93 13.18 9.69
C GLU A 36 -8.41 12.44 8.43
N PHE A 37 -7.59 11.51 7.91
CA PHE A 37 -7.86 10.76 6.68
C PHE A 37 -7.45 9.31 6.80
N CYS A 38 -8.20 8.42 6.12
CA CYS A 38 -7.81 7.03 5.96
C CYS A 38 -8.07 6.56 4.53
N GLY A 39 -7.04 6.02 3.88
CA GLY A 39 -7.18 5.45 2.54
C GLY A 39 -7.95 4.12 2.55
N VAL A 40 -8.56 3.80 1.41
CA VAL A 40 -9.26 2.53 1.18
C VAL A 40 -8.42 1.64 0.30
N CYS A 41 -8.09 0.45 0.80
CA CYS A 41 -7.28 -0.55 0.11
C CYS A 41 -8.10 -1.81 -0.21
N HIS A 42 -7.70 -2.53 -1.26
CA HIS A 42 -8.22 -3.88 -1.54
C HIS A 42 -8.05 -4.82 -0.36
N SER A 43 -6.95 -4.68 0.40
CA SER A 43 -6.69 -5.49 1.60
C SER A 43 -7.75 -5.30 2.67
N ASP A 44 -8.35 -4.10 2.79
CA ASP A 44 -9.46 -3.87 3.73
C ASP A 44 -10.69 -4.69 3.34
N ILE A 45 -10.95 -4.83 2.03
CA ILE A 45 -12.06 -5.62 1.49
C ILE A 45 -11.81 -7.11 1.76
N HIS A 46 -10.63 -7.62 1.38
CA HIS A 46 -10.25 -9.02 1.58
C HIS A 46 -10.32 -9.42 3.05
N SER A 47 -9.79 -8.57 3.96
CA SER A 47 -9.81 -8.83 5.40
C SER A 47 -11.22 -8.83 5.97
N THR A 48 -12.04 -7.81 5.65
CA THR A 48 -13.40 -7.71 6.17
C THR A 48 -14.31 -8.84 5.67
N ARG A 49 -14.05 -9.37 4.46
CA ARG A 49 -14.77 -10.51 3.88
C ARG A 49 -14.17 -11.88 4.24
N ASN A 50 -13.09 -11.88 5.04
CA ASN A 50 -12.37 -13.10 5.43
C ASN A 50 -11.89 -13.96 4.25
N GLU A 51 -11.51 -13.32 3.14
CA GLU A 51 -11.03 -14.03 1.95
C GLU A 51 -9.65 -14.67 2.17
N TRP A 52 -8.89 -14.20 3.16
CA TRP A 52 -7.62 -14.77 3.61
C TRP A 52 -7.76 -15.75 4.78
N HIS A 53 -8.99 -16.04 5.24
CA HIS A 53 -9.30 -17.03 6.29
C HIS A 53 -8.63 -16.78 7.66
N ASN A 54 -8.35 -15.51 7.98
CA ASN A 54 -7.69 -15.10 9.23
C ASN A 54 -8.35 -13.89 9.91
N ALA A 55 -9.56 -13.53 9.53
CA ALA A 55 -10.25 -12.38 10.07
C ALA A 55 -10.66 -12.58 11.55
N ILE A 56 -10.48 -11.54 12.34
CA ILE A 56 -10.95 -11.44 13.73
C ILE A 56 -12.02 -10.36 13.79
N TYR A 57 -13.20 -10.68 14.33
CA TYR A 57 -14.32 -9.75 14.43
C TYR A 57 -14.66 -9.41 15.88
N PRO A 58 -15.26 -8.21 16.15
CA PRO A 58 -15.55 -7.14 15.19
C PRO A 58 -14.29 -6.50 14.64
N MET A 59 -14.27 -6.21 13.33
CA MET A 59 -13.10 -5.68 12.64
C MET A 59 -13.33 -4.23 12.19
N VAL A 60 -12.54 -3.29 12.71
CA VAL A 60 -12.41 -1.93 12.18
C VAL A 60 -11.20 -1.91 11.25
N PRO A 61 -11.37 -1.83 9.92
CA PRO A 61 -10.24 -1.84 8.98
C PRO A 61 -9.55 -0.48 8.87
N GLY A 62 -8.63 -0.35 7.89
CA GLY A 62 -7.91 0.88 7.58
C GLY A 62 -6.47 0.88 8.09
N HIS A 63 -5.52 0.93 7.15
CA HIS A 63 -4.08 0.89 7.42
C HIS A 63 -3.30 1.95 6.61
N GLU A 64 -3.98 2.99 6.19
CA GLU A 64 -3.43 4.13 5.45
C GLU A 64 -3.84 5.42 6.17
N VAL A 65 -3.33 5.60 7.38
CA VAL A 65 -3.82 6.59 8.33
C VAL A 65 -2.98 7.87 8.26
N ILE A 66 -3.64 9.00 8.10
CA ILE A 66 -3.06 10.34 8.30
C ILE A 66 -3.83 11.04 9.41
N GLY A 67 -3.10 11.67 10.34
CA GLY A 67 -3.72 12.37 11.43
C GLY A 67 -2.79 13.31 12.17
N ARG A 68 -3.24 13.79 13.32
CA ARG A 68 -2.48 14.68 14.20
C ARG A 68 -2.25 14.05 15.56
N VAL A 69 -1.06 14.26 16.06
CA VAL A 69 -0.71 13.86 17.43
C VAL A 69 -1.50 14.71 18.42
N THR A 70 -2.27 14.05 19.30
CA THR A 70 -3.05 14.70 20.37
C THR A 70 -2.44 14.50 21.75
N ALA A 71 -1.70 13.39 21.95
CA ALA A 71 -0.93 13.15 23.17
C ALA A 71 0.28 12.25 22.86
N VAL A 72 1.29 12.33 23.71
CA VAL A 72 2.50 11.51 23.64
C VAL A 72 2.85 10.96 25.02
N GLY A 73 3.38 9.74 25.05
CA GLY A 73 3.94 9.16 26.27
C GLY A 73 5.21 9.88 26.72
N ASN A 74 5.60 9.68 27.99
CA ASN A 74 6.68 10.44 28.63
C ASN A 74 8.10 10.12 28.07
N GLN A 75 8.25 9.02 27.30
CA GLN A 75 9.50 8.61 26.66
C GLN A 75 9.48 8.81 25.13
N VAL A 76 8.42 9.41 24.58
CA VAL A 76 8.38 9.76 23.16
C VAL A 76 9.33 10.92 22.89
N THR A 77 10.19 10.76 21.88
CA THR A 77 11.26 11.72 21.56
C THR A 77 11.14 12.29 20.15
N HIS A 78 10.48 11.62 19.24
CA HIS A 78 10.43 11.97 17.82
C HIS A 78 9.20 12.79 17.44
N PHE A 79 8.15 12.79 18.25
CA PHE A 79 6.87 13.43 17.93
C PHE A 79 6.40 14.37 19.04
N LYS A 80 5.62 15.38 18.65
CA LYS A 80 5.01 16.34 19.57
C LYS A 80 3.54 16.59 19.19
N VAL A 81 2.75 17.00 20.18
CA VAL A 81 1.34 17.37 20.00
C VAL A 81 1.17 18.39 18.89
N GLY A 82 0.17 18.19 18.03
CA GLY A 82 -0.13 19.02 16.85
C GLY A 82 0.62 18.63 15.58
N GLN A 83 1.65 17.76 15.67
CA GLN A 83 2.39 17.30 14.49
C GLN A 83 1.53 16.40 13.61
N ARG A 84 1.60 16.57 12.29
CA ARG A 84 0.98 15.66 11.32
C ARG A 84 1.84 14.43 11.16
N VAL A 85 1.17 13.26 11.22
CA VAL A 85 1.82 11.95 11.20
C VAL A 85 1.02 10.96 10.36
N GLY A 86 1.67 9.85 10.01
CA GLY A 86 1.05 8.73 9.32
C GLY A 86 1.31 7.41 10.02
N VAL A 87 0.37 6.47 9.88
CA VAL A 87 0.51 5.07 10.32
C VAL A 87 0.14 4.15 9.16
N GLY A 88 1.05 3.23 8.84
CA GLY A 88 0.89 2.29 7.74
C GLY A 88 0.31 0.94 8.17
N VAL A 89 0.74 -0.12 7.48
CA VAL A 89 0.17 -1.48 7.57
C VAL A 89 0.54 -2.20 8.87
N ILE A 90 1.71 -1.90 9.46
CA ILE A 90 2.22 -2.56 10.67
C ILE A 90 2.45 -1.55 11.79
N ILE A 91 2.13 -1.97 13.01
CA ILE A 91 2.23 -1.16 14.23
C ILE A 91 3.10 -1.78 15.32
N ASP A 92 3.61 -2.98 15.12
CA ASP A 92 4.66 -3.58 15.96
C ASP A 92 5.42 -4.69 15.22
N SER A 93 6.63 -4.99 15.70
CA SER A 93 7.48 -6.10 15.29
C SER A 93 8.42 -6.46 16.45
N CYS A 94 9.20 -7.56 16.34
CA CYS A 94 10.10 -7.94 17.43
C CYS A 94 11.30 -7.00 17.61
N ARG A 95 11.68 -6.23 16.60
CA ARG A 95 12.80 -5.28 16.56
C ARG A 95 14.20 -5.87 16.87
N THR A 96 14.29 -7.17 17.04
CA THR A 96 15.53 -7.86 17.45
C THR A 96 16.06 -8.89 16.47
N CYS A 97 15.20 -9.42 15.57
CA CYS A 97 15.63 -10.35 14.52
C CYS A 97 16.50 -9.64 13.45
N PRO A 98 17.21 -10.37 12.60
CA PRO A 98 18.03 -9.81 11.53
C PRO A 98 17.26 -8.85 10.61
N SER A 99 16.06 -9.21 10.17
CA SER A 99 15.24 -8.37 9.30
C SER A 99 14.88 -7.04 9.97
N CYS A 100 14.41 -7.06 11.24
CA CYS A 100 14.10 -5.82 11.96
C CYS A 100 15.33 -4.94 12.18
N ARG A 101 16.49 -5.54 12.49
CA ARG A 101 17.74 -4.78 12.65
C ARG A 101 18.24 -4.16 11.35
N ASN A 102 17.81 -4.71 10.21
CA ASN A 102 18.11 -4.19 8.88
C ASN A 102 17.05 -3.18 8.38
N ASN A 103 16.14 -2.72 9.25
CA ASN A 103 14.99 -1.86 8.92
C ASN A 103 14.04 -2.49 7.87
N GLU A 104 13.86 -3.78 7.93
CA GLU A 104 12.96 -4.58 7.11
C GLU A 104 11.90 -5.25 7.99
N GLU A 105 11.24 -4.44 8.83
CA GLU A 105 10.26 -4.90 9.83
C GLU A 105 9.11 -5.70 9.18
N GLN A 106 8.77 -5.42 7.92
CA GLN A 106 7.74 -6.15 7.15
C GLN A 106 8.10 -7.64 6.97
N TYR A 107 9.37 -8.00 7.11
CA TYR A 107 9.88 -9.37 7.07
C TYR A 107 10.29 -9.89 8.44
N CYS A 108 9.73 -9.35 9.52
CA CYS A 108 10.04 -9.79 10.88
C CYS A 108 9.86 -11.31 11.04
N GLU A 109 10.95 -12.01 11.46
CA GLU A 109 10.98 -13.48 11.56
C GLU A 109 10.12 -14.03 12.70
N VAL A 110 9.74 -13.18 13.66
CA VAL A 110 8.84 -13.52 14.78
C VAL A 110 7.37 -13.23 14.41
N GLY A 111 7.16 -12.33 13.44
CA GLY A 111 5.85 -11.85 13.02
C GLY A 111 5.68 -10.35 13.30
N THR A 112 4.79 -9.73 12.55
CA THR A 112 4.41 -8.33 12.67
C THR A 112 3.02 -8.21 13.28
N THR A 113 2.75 -7.12 13.98
CA THR A 113 1.39 -6.74 14.38
C THR A 113 0.81 -5.81 13.34
N LEU A 114 -0.28 -6.21 12.74
CA LEU A 114 -1.00 -5.40 11.75
C LEU A 114 -1.81 -4.30 12.43
N THR A 115 -2.04 -3.20 11.73
CA THR A 115 -2.80 -2.04 12.20
C THR A 115 -4.24 -2.39 12.59
N TYR A 116 -4.78 -3.48 12.02
CA TYR A 116 -6.07 -4.05 12.43
C TYR A 116 -6.10 -5.58 12.25
N GLY A 117 -7.04 -6.23 12.93
CA GLY A 117 -7.29 -7.66 12.79
C GLY A 117 -6.17 -8.55 13.34
N ALA A 118 -5.38 -8.04 14.27
CA ALA A 118 -4.34 -8.77 14.98
C ALA A 118 -4.47 -8.53 16.50
N HIS A 119 -3.68 -9.23 17.30
CA HIS A 119 -3.49 -8.90 18.70
C HIS A 119 -2.13 -8.20 18.88
N ASP A 120 -2.14 -7.10 19.63
CA ASP A 120 -0.91 -6.41 19.99
C ASP A 120 -0.13 -7.18 21.08
N LYS A 121 1.06 -6.70 21.42
CA LYS A 121 1.90 -7.32 22.46
C LYS A 121 1.30 -7.31 23.87
N TYR A 122 0.20 -6.62 24.08
CA TYR A 122 -0.54 -6.58 25.33
C TYR A 122 -1.77 -7.50 25.32
N GLY A 123 -2.08 -8.12 24.18
CA GLY A 123 -3.22 -9.00 23.96
C GLY A 123 -4.49 -8.29 23.49
N ASP A 124 -4.45 -6.96 23.29
CA ASP A 124 -5.57 -6.20 22.79
C ASP A 124 -5.77 -6.38 21.28
N LEU A 125 -7.03 -6.49 20.84
CA LEU A 125 -7.36 -6.55 19.43
C LEU A 125 -7.06 -5.21 18.75
N THR A 126 -6.29 -5.25 17.68
CA THR A 126 -5.97 -4.04 16.90
C THR A 126 -7.14 -3.63 16.02
N HIS A 127 -7.45 -2.34 16.04
CA HIS A 127 -8.48 -1.69 15.24
C HIS A 127 -7.86 -0.60 14.38
N GLY A 128 -8.23 -0.54 13.11
CA GLY A 128 -7.63 0.33 12.11
C GLY A 128 -8.14 1.77 12.09
N GLY A 129 -7.83 2.41 10.99
CA GLY A 129 -8.04 3.84 10.77
C GLY A 129 -9.44 4.24 10.33
N TYR A 130 -10.39 3.30 10.13
CA TYR A 130 -11.78 3.68 9.93
C TYR A 130 -12.43 4.04 11.27
N SER A 131 -11.71 4.84 12.03
CA SER A 131 -12.06 5.32 13.38
C SER A 131 -11.48 6.71 13.62
N ASN A 132 -11.95 7.38 14.68
CA ASN A 132 -11.55 8.74 14.98
C ASN A 132 -10.15 8.88 15.59
N ASN A 133 -9.57 7.82 16.16
CA ASN A 133 -8.25 7.88 16.78
C ASN A 133 -7.49 6.55 16.67
N ILE A 134 -6.17 6.59 16.91
CA ILE A 134 -5.33 5.40 17.07
C ILE A 134 -4.21 5.66 18.08
N VAL A 135 -3.77 4.60 18.77
CA VAL A 135 -2.63 4.62 19.71
C VAL A 135 -1.55 3.69 19.18
N VAL A 136 -0.36 4.23 18.88
CA VAL A 136 0.73 3.49 18.24
C VAL A 136 2.05 3.87 18.88
N GLU A 137 2.95 2.90 19.06
CA GLU A 137 4.32 3.19 19.53
C GLU A 137 5.08 4.05 18.49
N GLU A 138 5.86 5.04 18.96
CA GLU A 138 6.53 6.04 18.12
C GLU A 138 7.36 5.44 16.97
N HIS A 139 7.94 4.23 17.14
CA HIS A 139 8.72 3.56 16.09
C HIS A 139 7.92 3.25 14.83
N PHE A 140 6.60 3.06 14.96
CA PHE A 140 5.71 2.73 13.85
C PHE A 140 4.87 3.93 13.37
N VAL A 141 5.27 5.13 13.75
CA VAL A 141 4.67 6.39 13.33
C VAL A 141 5.63 7.10 12.37
N HIS A 142 5.10 7.67 11.29
CA HIS A 142 5.87 8.41 10.30
C HIS A 142 5.58 9.91 10.36
N SER A 143 6.61 10.73 10.18
CA SER A 143 6.44 12.16 9.97
C SER A 143 5.87 12.43 8.58
N VAL A 144 4.88 13.30 8.49
CA VAL A 144 4.27 13.71 7.22
C VAL A 144 4.54 15.19 6.98
N SER A 145 5.20 15.49 5.87
CA SER A 145 5.54 16.86 5.47
C SER A 145 4.29 17.71 5.24
N THR A 146 4.33 18.96 5.71
CA THR A 146 3.28 19.96 5.47
C THR A 146 3.25 20.46 4.03
N LYS A 147 4.26 20.14 3.21
CA LYS A 147 4.29 20.46 1.78
C LYS A 147 3.28 19.65 0.96
N LEU A 148 2.87 18.47 1.47
CA LEU A 148 1.97 17.57 0.77
C LEU A 148 0.52 17.74 1.23
N GLU A 149 -0.40 17.55 0.30
CA GLU A 149 -1.83 17.48 0.59
C GLU A 149 -2.12 16.17 1.36
N PRO A 150 -2.66 16.23 2.60
CA PRO A 150 -2.70 15.09 3.52
C PRO A 150 -3.55 13.92 3.03
N ALA A 151 -4.69 14.17 2.38
CA ALA A 151 -5.53 13.10 1.88
C ALA A 151 -4.81 12.28 0.80
N GLY A 152 -4.04 12.95 -0.10
CA GLY A 152 -3.25 12.29 -1.13
C GLY A 152 -2.05 11.50 -0.58
N VAL A 153 -1.62 11.76 0.67
CA VAL A 153 -0.55 11.02 1.34
C VAL A 153 -1.05 9.69 1.92
N ALA A 154 -2.30 9.60 2.35
CA ALA A 154 -2.80 8.39 2.99
C ALA A 154 -2.49 7.10 2.21
N PRO A 155 -2.78 6.99 0.89
CA PRO A 155 -2.45 5.78 0.14
C PRO A 155 -0.95 5.52 -0.05
N LEU A 156 -0.07 6.50 0.19
CA LEU A 156 1.38 6.29 0.12
C LEU A 156 1.85 5.28 1.17
N LEU A 157 1.16 5.21 2.31
CA LEU A 157 1.49 4.31 3.44
C LEU A 157 1.22 2.82 3.15
N CYS A 158 0.57 2.51 2.02
CA CYS A 158 0.39 1.14 1.52
C CYS A 158 0.77 1.06 0.05
N ALA A 159 -0.04 1.61 -0.86
CA ALA A 159 0.21 1.53 -2.30
C ALA A 159 1.52 2.22 -2.71
N GLY A 160 1.85 3.35 -2.08
CA GLY A 160 3.11 4.06 -2.32
C GLY A 160 4.31 3.20 -1.96
N ILE A 161 4.43 2.80 -0.70
CA ILE A 161 5.58 2.02 -0.23
C ILE A 161 5.69 0.66 -0.90
N THR A 162 4.57 -0.01 -1.19
CA THR A 162 4.54 -1.30 -1.88
C THR A 162 5.15 -1.22 -3.28
N THR A 163 5.01 -0.10 -3.97
CA THR A 163 5.58 0.10 -5.30
C THR A 163 6.97 0.76 -5.26
N TYR A 164 7.21 1.64 -4.29
CA TYR A 164 8.51 2.29 -4.08
C TYR A 164 9.60 1.28 -3.70
N SER A 165 9.32 0.41 -2.74
CA SER A 165 10.28 -0.54 -2.18
C SER A 165 10.96 -1.42 -3.23
N PRO A 166 10.24 -2.16 -4.10
CA PRO A 166 10.87 -2.96 -5.14
C PRO A 166 11.60 -2.11 -6.19
N LEU A 167 11.09 -0.95 -6.57
CA LEU A 167 11.78 -0.07 -7.51
C LEU A 167 13.14 0.40 -6.97
N ARG A 168 13.24 0.67 -5.66
CA ARG A 168 14.52 1.00 -5.00
C ARG A 168 15.43 -0.22 -4.85
N HIS A 169 14.86 -1.38 -4.47
CA HIS A 169 15.61 -2.62 -4.30
C HIS A 169 16.33 -3.04 -5.59
N TRP A 170 15.62 -3.00 -6.71
CA TRP A 170 16.20 -3.30 -8.05
C TRP A 170 16.87 -2.09 -8.71
N LYS A 171 17.07 -0.99 -7.95
CA LYS A 171 17.83 0.19 -8.38
C LYS A 171 17.30 0.79 -9.70
N VAL A 172 15.98 0.82 -9.86
CA VAL A 172 15.33 1.44 -11.02
C VAL A 172 15.79 2.89 -11.15
N GLY A 173 16.18 3.28 -12.37
CA GLY A 173 16.73 4.61 -12.63
C GLY A 173 17.00 4.88 -14.11
N PRO A 174 17.75 5.96 -14.42
CA PRO A 174 18.04 6.36 -15.79
C PRO A 174 18.70 5.27 -16.61
N GLY A 175 18.26 5.13 -17.87
CA GLY A 175 18.76 4.12 -18.81
C GLY A 175 18.10 2.75 -18.70
N MET A 176 17.26 2.51 -17.69
CA MET A 176 16.46 1.29 -17.57
C MET A 176 15.12 1.43 -18.29
N LYS A 177 14.69 0.36 -18.98
CA LYS A 177 13.32 0.19 -19.48
C LYS A 177 12.53 -0.64 -18.46
N VAL A 178 11.48 -0.04 -17.92
CA VAL A 178 10.68 -0.58 -16.82
C VAL A 178 9.24 -0.80 -17.25
N GLY A 179 8.72 -2.00 -17.03
CA GLY A 179 7.31 -2.32 -17.25
C GLY A 179 6.51 -2.19 -15.96
N VAL A 180 5.34 -1.55 -16.02
CA VAL A 180 4.35 -1.57 -14.94
C VAL A 180 3.12 -2.30 -15.45
N VAL A 181 2.74 -3.40 -14.81
CA VAL A 181 1.59 -4.21 -15.20
C VAL A 181 0.40 -3.87 -14.31
N GLY A 182 -0.70 -3.50 -14.96
CA GLY A 182 -1.91 -3.03 -14.29
C GLY A 182 -1.89 -1.52 -14.03
N LEU A 183 -3.05 -0.88 -14.18
CA LEU A 183 -3.26 0.54 -13.86
C LEU A 183 -4.47 0.66 -12.94
N GLY A 184 -4.21 0.50 -11.67
CA GLY A 184 -5.11 0.64 -10.54
C GLY A 184 -4.43 1.38 -9.39
N GLY A 185 -4.88 1.11 -8.15
CA GLY A 185 -4.37 1.76 -6.95
C GLY A 185 -2.86 1.62 -6.70
N LEU A 186 -2.27 0.46 -7.01
CA LEU A 186 -0.82 0.24 -6.96
C LEU A 186 -0.13 0.77 -8.24
N GLY A 187 -0.64 0.39 -9.42
CA GLY A 187 0.02 0.69 -10.68
C GLY A 187 0.20 2.18 -10.96
N HIS A 188 -0.74 3.05 -10.56
CA HIS A 188 -0.59 4.48 -10.75
C HIS A 188 0.57 5.06 -9.91
N MET A 189 0.82 4.52 -8.70
CA MET A 189 1.99 4.89 -7.90
C MET A 189 3.28 4.32 -8.48
N GLY A 190 3.26 3.06 -8.97
CA GLY A 190 4.39 2.46 -9.68
C GLY A 190 4.83 3.28 -10.90
N LEU A 191 3.89 3.82 -11.69
CA LEU A 191 4.19 4.74 -12.79
C LEU A 191 4.86 6.03 -12.30
N LYS A 192 4.25 6.70 -11.33
CA LYS A 192 4.78 7.95 -10.78
C LYS A 192 6.21 7.80 -10.26
N PHE A 193 6.48 6.74 -9.50
CA PHE A 193 7.83 6.50 -8.97
C PHE A 193 8.83 6.10 -10.04
N ALA A 194 8.51 5.15 -10.93
CA ALA A 194 9.43 4.72 -11.97
C ALA A 194 9.80 5.90 -12.91
N HIS A 195 8.82 6.73 -13.27
CA HIS A 195 9.04 7.97 -14.03
C HIS A 195 9.92 8.97 -13.25
N SER A 196 9.60 9.20 -11.98
CA SER A 196 10.36 10.12 -11.12
C SER A 196 11.82 9.67 -10.91
N PHE A 197 12.09 8.36 -10.96
CA PHE A 197 13.45 7.81 -10.91
C PHE A 197 14.20 7.93 -12.24
N GLY A 198 13.56 8.44 -13.31
CA GLY A 198 14.18 8.67 -14.61
C GLY A 198 14.25 7.43 -15.50
N ALA A 199 13.50 6.39 -15.21
CA ALA A 199 13.40 5.22 -16.10
C ALA A 199 12.54 5.51 -17.33
N HIS A 200 12.75 4.76 -18.41
CA HIS A 200 11.80 4.68 -19.52
C HIS A 200 10.66 3.73 -19.15
N VAL A 201 9.46 4.27 -18.95
CA VAL A 201 8.34 3.55 -18.34
C VAL A 201 7.32 3.10 -19.37
N VAL A 202 7.03 1.81 -19.40
CA VAL A 202 6.00 1.21 -20.25
C VAL A 202 4.86 0.67 -19.38
N GLN A 203 3.65 1.20 -19.58
CA GLN A 203 2.45 0.70 -18.94
C GLN A 203 1.83 -0.44 -19.73
N PHE A 204 1.60 -1.58 -19.07
CA PHE A 204 0.79 -2.68 -19.62
C PHE A 204 -0.62 -2.60 -19.07
N THR A 205 -1.61 -2.51 -19.94
CA THR A 205 -3.04 -2.48 -19.57
C THR A 205 -3.87 -3.29 -20.56
N THR A 206 -5.02 -3.78 -20.11
CA THR A 206 -5.99 -4.49 -20.96
C THR A 206 -6.97 -3.55 -21.65
N SER A 207 -7.00 -2.24 -21.27
CA SER A 207 -8.02 -1.27 -21.71
C SER A 207 -7.40 -0.06 -22.40
N GLU A 208 -7.84 0.23 -23.60
CA GLU A 208 -7.46 1.44 -24.36
C GLU A 208 -7.90 2.72 -23.66
N SER A 209 -9.01 2.71 -22.92
CA SER A 209 -9.51 3.88 -22.18
C SER A 209 -8.54 4.39 -21.10
N LYS A 210 -7.54 3.56 -20.69
CA LYS A 210 -6.52 3.92 -19.71
C LYS A 210 -5.27 4.56 -20.31
N ILE A 211 -5.14 4.65 -21.64
CA ILE A 211 -3.94 5.16 -22.33
C ILE A 211 -3.63 6.61 -21.93
N ALA A 212 -4.64 7.49 -22.00
CA ALA A 212 -4.47 8.90 -21.66
C ALA A 212 -4.02 9.11 -20.20
N ASP A 213 -4.62 8.37 -19.28
CA ASP A 213 -4.27 8.40 -17.87
C ASP A 213 -2.86 7.86 -17.61
N ALA A 214 -2.49 6.74 -18.24
CA ALA A 214 -1.13 6.19 -18.12
C ALA A 214 -0.06 7.22 -18.54
N LYS A 215 -0.27 7.90 -19.66
CA LYS A 215 0.60 8.96 -20.14
C LYS A 215 0.70 10.13 -19.16
N ARG A 216 -0.44 10.59 -18.63
CA ARG A 216 -0.50 11.66 -17.63
C ARG A 216 0.27 11.29 -16.34
N LEU A 217 0.26 10.01 -15.97
CA LEU A 217 0.89 9.48 -14.77
C LEU A 217 2.40 9.19 -14.94
N GLY A 218 2.96 9.39 -16.14
CA GLY A 218 4.38 9.27 -16.40
C GLY A 218 4.79 8.07 -17.25
N ALA A 219 3.86 7.36 -17.91
CA ALA A 219 4.24 6.33 -18.87
C ALA A 219 4.76 6.96 -20.18
N ASP A 220 5.95 6.56 -20.62
CA ASP A 220 6.51 6.93 -21.94
C ASP A 220 5.81 6.17 -23.05
N GLU A 221 5.45 4.91 -22.80
CA GLU A 221 4.72 4.05 -23.72
C GLU A 221 3.58 3.31 -23.02
N VAL A 222 2.56 2.90 -23.79
CA VAL A 222 1.46 2.06 -23.31
C VAL A 222 1.27 0.89 -24.27
N VAL A 223 1.28 -0.31 -23.71
CA VAL A 223 1.05 -1.56 -24.45
C VAL A 223 -0.26 -2.17 -24.01
N ILE A 224 -1.15 -2.45 -24.97
CA ILE A 224 -2.38 -3.20 -24.71
C ILE A 224 -2.03 -4.68 -24.63
N SER A 225 -2.05 -5.25 -23.44
CA SER A 225 -1.56 -6.62 -23.17
C SER A 225 -2.34 -7.73 -23.87
N LYS A 226 -3.57 -7.44 -24.33
CA LYS A 226 -4.37 -8.35 -25.16
C LYS A 226 -3.91 -8.39 -26.62
N ASN A 227 -3.07 -7.46 -27.04
CA ASN A 227 -2.51 -7.43 -28.39
C ASN A 227 -1.19 -8.22 -28.42
N GLU A 228 -1.25 -9.46 -28.83
CA GLU A 228 -0.08 -10.36 -28.88
C GLU A 228 1.06 -9.81 -29.75
N ALA A 229 0.74 -9.13 -30.85
CA ALA A 229 1.76 -8.57 -31.75
C ALA A 229 2.50 -7.40 -31.07
N ALA A 230 1.79 -6.57 -30.30
CA ALA A 230 2.38 -5.52 -29.49
C ALA A 230 3.26 -6.11 -28.37
N MET A 231 2.79 -7.13 -27.67
CA MET A 231 3.56 -7.82 -26.64
C MET A 231 4.84 -8.46 -27.21
N LYS A 232 4.76 -9.13 -28.37
CA LYS A 232 5.93 -9.75 -29.03
C LYS A 232 7.01 -8.74 -29.42
N LYS A 233 6.65 -7.51 -29.80
CA LYS A 233 7.63 -6.44 -30.11
C LYS A 233 8.47 -6.06 -28.90
N GLU A 234 7.94 -6.22 -27.71
CA GLU A 234 8.57 -5.90 -26.45
C GLU A 234 9.48 -7.02 -25.89
N ALA A 235 9.55 -8.17 -26.56
CA ALA A 235 10.33 -9.32 -26.11
C ALA A 235 11.81 -8.98 -25.84
N ASN A 236 12.34 -9.42 -24.69
CA ASN A 236 13.73 -9.22 -24.28
C ASN A 236 14.18 -7.75 -24.19
N SER A 237 13.30 -6.82 -23.87
CA SER A 237 13.62 -5.39 -23.87
C SER A 237 13.60 -4.73 -22.49
N PHE A 238 13.04 -5.38 -21.45
CA PHE A 238 12.88 -4.80 -20.12
C PHE A 238 13.99 -5.19 -19.15
N ASP A 239 14.44 -4.21 -18.37
CA ASP A 239 15.38 -4.40 -17.26
C ASP A 239 14.66 -4.78 -15.96
N PHE A 240 13.42 -4.33 -15.79
CA PHE A 240 12.59 -4.63 -14.65
C PHE A 240 11.11 -4.59 -15.03
N VAL A 241 10.31 -5.46 -14.43
CA VAL A 241 8.84 -5.43 -14.54
C VAL A 241 8.24 -5.48 -13.14
N LEU A 242 7.42 -4.47 -12.81
CA LEU A 242 6.62 -4.40 -11.60
C LEU A 242 5.19 -4.85 -11.92
N ASP A 243 4.75 -5.95 -11.33
CA ASP A 243 3.38 -6.42 -11.50
C ASP A 243 2.50 -6.11 -10.29
N THR A 244 1.47 -5.31 -10.54
CA THR A 244 0.54 -4.81 -9.53
C THR A 244 -0.84 -5.47 -9.60
N VAL A 245 -0.99 -6.51 -10.44
CA VAL A 245 -2.28 -7.17 -10.69
C VAL A 245 -2.50 -8.31 -9.70
N SER A 246 -3.60 -8.27 -8.97
CA SER A 246 -4.02 -9.35 -8.06
C SER A 246 -4.92 -10.40 -8.75
N ALA A 247 -5.56 -10.06 -9.88
CA ALA A 247 -6.36 -11.03 -10.63
C ALA A 247 -5.45 -12.06 -11.32
N PRO A 248 -5.88 -13.34 -11.44
CA PRO A 248 -5.13 -14.35 -12.17
C PRO A 248 -4.86 -13.93 -13.63
N HIS A 249 -3.62 -14.01 -14.05
CA HIS A 249 -3.18 -13.71 -15.42
C HIS A 249 -1.92 -14.50 -15.78
N ASP A 250 -1.54 -14.50 -17.07
CA ASP A 250 -0.37 -15.24 -17.53
C ASP A 250 0.93 -14.44 -17.30
N LEU A 251 1.68 -14.80 -16.25
CA LEU A 251 2.99 -14.22 -15.97
C LEU A 251 4.02 -14.53 -17.04
N ASN A 252 3.88 -15.64 -17.78
CA ASN A 252 4.84 -16.05 -18.80
C ASN A 252 4.92 -15.04 -19.95
N ALA A 253 3.80 -14.40 -20.28
CA ALA A 253 3.77 -13.35 -21.29
C ALA A 253 4.72 -12.18 -20.89
N TYR A 254 4.73 -11.79 -19.62
CA TYR A 254 5.58 -10.70 -19.11
C TYR A 254 7.02 -11.15 -18.83
N LEU A 255 7.23 -12.38 -18.34
CA LEU A 255 8.57 -12.93 -18.15
C LEU A 255 9.34 -12.99 -19.47
N SER A 256 8.65 -13.22 -20.60
CA SER A 256 9.26 -13.23 -21.92
C SER A 256 9.82 -11.87 -22.36
N LEU A 257 9.31 -10.78 -21.78
CA LEU A 257 9.71 -9.40 -22.10
C LEU A 257 11.06 -9.03 -21.47
N LEU A 258 11.46 -9.72 -20.41
CA LEU A 258 12.68 -9.41 -19.67
C LEU A 258 13.95 -9.68 -20.48
N LYS A 259 14.95 -8.81 -20.36
CA LYS A 259 16.32 -9.04 -20.80
C LYS A 259 16.95 -10.24 -20.06
N ARG A 260 18.19 -10.57 -20.40
CA ARG A 260 19.02 -11.44 -19.58
C ARG A 260 19.35 -10.74 -18.26
N ASP A 261 19.33 -11.49 -17.16
CA ASP A 261 19.61 -11.02 -15.79
C ASP A 261 18.58 -10.02 -15.22
N ALA A 262 17.49 -9.76 -15.94
CA ALA A 262 16.44 -8.86 -15.52
C ALA A 262 15.48 -9.53 -14.51
N ALA A 263 14.75 -8.69 -13.75
CA ALA A 263 13.86 -9.15 -12.71
C ALA A 263 12.39 -8.78 -12.99
N TYR A 264 11.52 -9.70 -12.62
CA TYR A 264 10.08 -9.49 -12.50
C TYR A 264 9.71 -9.51 -11.03
N CYS A 265 9.00 -8.50 -10.56
CA CYS A 265 8.56 -8.40 -9.16
C CYS A 265 7.03 -8.33 -9.08
N GLN A 266 6.44 -9.33 -8.41
CA GLN A 266 5.02 -9.38 -8.11
C GLN A 266 4.75 -8.66 -6.79
N VAL A 267 3.82 -7.71 -6.79
CA VAL A 267 3.31 -7.04 -5.58
C VAL A 267 1.79 -7.19 -5.42
N GLY A 268 1.08 -7.54 -6.49
CA GLY A 268 -0.30 -7.99 -6.41
C GLY A 268 -0.36 -9.44 -5.95
N LEU A 269 -1.23 -9.78 -5.00
CA LEU A 269 -1.40 -11.15 -4.49
C LEU A 269 -2.56 -11.84 -5.22
N PRO A 270 -2.31 -12.79 -6.16
CA PRO A 270 -3.37 -13.52 -6.83
C PRO A 270 -3.99 -14.58 -5.90
N ASP A 271 -5.28 -14.82 -6.07
CA ASP A 271 -6.03 -15.84 -5.33
C ASP A 271 -5.71 -17.29 -5.77
N ARG A 272 -5.04 -17.46 -6.91
CA ARG A 272 -4.62 -18.75 -7.45
C ARG A 272 -3.14 -18.73 -7.82
N PRO A 273 -2.40 -19.81 -7.49
CA PRO A 273 -0.99 -19.93 -7.86
C PRO A 273 -0.79 -19.80 -9.38
N PRO A 274 0.14 -18.98 -9.86
CA PRO A 274 0.46 -18.88 -11.28
C PRO A 274 1.22 -20.12 -11.78
N VAL A 275 1.02 -20.49 -13.04
CA VAL A 275 1.80 -21.52 -13.70
C VAL A 275 2.98 -20.89 -14.42
N ILE A 276 4.21 -21.27 -14.05
CA ILE A 276 5.45 -20.72 -14.61
C ILE A 276 6.12 -21.71 -15.56
N ASN A 277 6.35 -21.28 -16.79
CA ASN A 277 7.25 -21.97 -17.70
C ASN A 277 8.71 -21.67 -17.30
N MET A 278 9.37 -22.63 -16.69
CA MET A 278 10.74 -22.47 -16.20
C MET A 278 11.75 -22.11 -17.30
N GLY A 279 11.49 -22.43 -18.55
CA GLY A 279 12.31 -22.01 -19.68
C GLY A 279 12.42 -20.48 -19.78
N ASN A 280 11.38 -19.73 -19.42
CA ASN A 280 11.43 -18.27 -19.37
C ASN A 280 12.48 -17.72 -18.41
N LEU A 281 12.77 -18.44 -17.34
CA LEU A 281 13.80 -18.08 -16.36
C LEU A 281 15.18 -18.60 -16.76
N LEU A 282 15.29 -19.92 -17.04
CA LEU A 282 16.56 -20.61 -17.24
C LEU A 282 17.38 -20.06 -18.42
N PHE A 283 16.75 -19.89 -19.58
CA PHE A 283 17.49 -19.52 -20.81
C PHE A 283 18.05 -18.10 -20.81
N LYS A 284 17.60 -17.24 -19.91
CA LYS A 284 18.05 -15.84 -19.82
C LYS A 284 18.51 -15.46 -18.40
N ARG A 285 18.59 -16.41 -17.46
CA ARG A 285 18.93 -16.16 -16.04
C ARG A 285 18.07 -15.04 -15.45
N ARG A 286 16.77 -15.06 -15.73
CA ARG A 286 15.80 -14.10 -15.23
C ARG A 286 15.36 -14.45 -13.83
N SER A 287 14.98 -13.45 -13.06
CA SER A 287 14.45 -13.60 -11.71
C SER A 287 12.95 -13.35 -11.67
N LEU A 288 12.22 -14.24 -10.97
CA LEU A 288 10.85 -14.01 -10.53
C LEU A 288 10.89 -13.82 -9.02
N SER A 289 10.37 -12.71 -8.55
CA SER A 289 10.45 -12.28 -7.16
C SER A 289 9.13 -11.67 -6.69
N GLY A 290 8.99 -11.50 -5.39
CA GLY A 290 7.90 -10.77 -4.75
C GLY A 290 8.43 -9.69 -3.82
N SER A 291 7.57 -8.73 -3.49
CA SER A 291 7.81 -7.70 -2.51
C SER A 291 6.51 -7.33 -1.81
N ILE A 292 6.59 -6.94 -0.56
CA ILE A 292 5.44 -6.47 0.23
C ILE A 292 5.84 -5.22 0.99
N ILE A 293 4.99 -4.19 0.95
CA ILE A 293 5.24 -2.90 1.64
C ILE A 293 6.73 -2.52 1.73
N GLY A 294 7.14 -1.90 2.82
CA GLY A 294 8.53 -1.60 3.19
C GLY A 294 8.66 -1.45 4.70
N GLY A 295 9.87 -1.45 5.22
CA GLY A 295 10.16 -1.20 6.63
C GLY A 295 9.96 0.26 7.00
N MET A 296 10.06 0.57 8.29
CA MET A 296 9.79 1.90 8.83
C MET A 296 10.72 2.97 8.24
N ALA A 297 12.01 2.70 8.18
CA ALA A 297 12.98 3.64 7.63
C ALA A 297 12.73 3.91 6.13
N GLN A 298 12.43 2.86 5.35
CA GLN A 298 12.16 3.01 3.92
C GLN A 298 10.82 3.71 3.66
N THR A 299 9.82 3.50 4.50
CA THR A 299 8.54 4.22 4.40
C THR A 299 8.74 5.71 4.68
N GLN A 300 9.57 6.08 5.67
CA GLN A 300 9.91 7.48 5.91
C GLN A 300 10.71 8.07 4.74
N GLU A 301 11.73 7.35 4.22
CA GLU A 301 12.46 7.77 3.00
C GLU A 301 11.52 8.05 1.84
N MET A 302 10.55 7.18 1.60
CA MET A 302 9.54 7.36 0.53
C MET A 302 8.69 8.61 0.76
N LEU A 303 8.23 8.87 1.99
CA LEU A 303 7.44 10.07 2.31
C LEU A 303 8.25 11.36 2.12
N ASP A 304 9.52 11.35 2.52
CA ASP A 304 10.43 12.49 2.33
C ASP A 304 10.71 12.72 0.84
N TYR A 305 10.96 11.64 0.09
CA TYR A 305 11.10 11.69 -1.36
C TYR A 305 9.85 12.26 -2.04
N CYS A 306 8.67 11.84 -1.61
CA CYS A 306 7.40 12.36 -2.12
C CYS A 306 7.24 13.86 -1.83
N ALA A 307 7.67 14.32 -0.65
CA ALA A 307 7.62 15.73 -0.29
C ALA A 307 8.55 16.60 -1.14
N ASP A 308 9.72 16.09 -1.50
CA ASP A 308 10.70 16.82 -2.32
C ASP A 308 10.33 16.83 -3.81
N HIS A 309 9.58 15.82 -4.28
CA HIS A 309 9.18 15.68 -5.69
C HIS A 309 7.70 15.99 -5.94
N ASN A 310 6.96 16.43 -4.89
CA ASN A 310 5.52 16.70 -4.95
C ASN A 310 4.70 15.51 -5.50
N ILE A 311 4.97 14.30 -5.01
CA ILE A 311 4.28 13.07 -5.41
C ILE A 311 3.24 12.73 -4.36
N VAL A 312 1.97 12.63 -4.77
CA VAL A 312 0.86 12.11 -3.97
C VAL A 312 0.02 11.16 -4.82
N SER A 313 -0.83 10.37 -4.18
CA SER A 313 -1.81 9.53 -4.87
C SER A 313 -2.90 10.38 -5.54
N ASP A 314 -3.41 9.94 -6.70
CA ASP A 314 -4.65 10.48 -7.26
C ASP A 314 -5.83 9.89 -6.49
N ILE A 315 -6.67 10.74 -5.91
CA ILE A 315 -7.68 10.31 -4.95
C ILE A 315 -9.08 10.85 -5.27
N GLU A 316 -10.07 10.15 -4.73
CA GLU A 316 -11.46 10.57 -4.59
C GLU A 316 -11.80 10.55 -3.09
N ILE A 317 -12.12 11.73 -2.53
CA ILE A 317 -12.46 11.84 -1.10
C ILE A 317 -13.93 11.48 -0.90
N ILE A 318 -14.20 10.66 0.12
CA ILE A 318 -15.55 10.20 0.47
C ILE A 318 -15.83 10.40 1.96
N PRO A 319 -17.09 10.62 2.37
CA PRO A 319 -17.48 10.48 3.77
C PRO A 319 -17.53 8.99 4.16
N ILE A 320 -17.29 8.68 5.44
CA ILE A 320 -17.22 7.28 5.93
C ILE A 320 -18.50 6.49 5.67
N GLN A 321 -19.65 7.16 5.64
CA GLN A 321 -20.94 6.54 5.34
C GLN A 321 -21.00 5.92 3.93
N LYS A 322 -20.08 6.32 3.04
CA LYS A 322 -19.96 5.81 1.67
C LYS A 322 -18.94 4.68 1.52
N VAL A 323 -18.33 4.19 2.61
CA VAL A 323 -17.25 3.19 2.55
C VAL A 323 -17.69 1.89 1.88
N ASN A 324 -18.91 1.41 2.14
CA ASN A 324 -19.41 0.19 1.51
C ASN A 324 -19.64 0.36 0.00
N GLU A 325 -20.11 1.54 -0.44
CA GLU A 325 -20.22 1.89 -1.86
C GLU A 325 -18.81 1.96 -2.51
N ALA A 326 -17.86 2.55 -1.81
CA ALA A 326 -16.47 2.61 -2.26
C ALA A 326 -15.86 1.21 -2.43
N PHE A 327 -16.12 0.26 -1.52
CA PHE A 327 -15.68 -1.12 -1.65
C PHE A 327 -16.18 -1.75 -2.95
N GLU A 328 -17.47 -1.59 -3.27
CA GLU A 328 -18.04 -2.12 -4.51
C GLU A 328 -17.46 -1.46 -5.77
N ARG A 329 -17.16 -0.16 -5.70
CA ARG A 329 -16.52 0.57 -6.81
C ARG A 329 -15.06 0.16 -7.00
N VAL A 330 -14.32 -0.08 -5.92
CA VAL A 330 -12.94 -0.61 -5.98
C VAL A 330 -12.91 -1.96 -6.69
N LEU A 331 -13.80 -2.88 -6.33
CA LEU A 331 -13.90 -4.21 -6.96
C LEU A 331 -14.23 -4.14 -8.46
N LYS A 332 -14.96 -3.12 -8.88
CA LYS A 332 -15.29 -2.86 -10.29
C LYS A 332 -14.22 -2.05 -11.02
N SER A 333 -13.13 -1.69 -10.35
CA SER A 333 -12.10 -0.76 -10.86
C SER A 333 -12.69 0.61 -11.29
N ASP A 334 -13.74 1.06 -10.61
CA ASP A 334 -14.45 2.31 -10.84
C ASP A 334 -13.97 3.39 -9.85
N VAL A 335 -12.69 3.71 -9.91
CA VAL A 335 -12.05 4.80 -9.17
C VAL A 335 -10.74 5.20 -9.82
N LYS A 336 -10.39 6.48 -9.79
CA LYS A 336 -9.11 7.02 -10.29
C LYS A 336 -8.37 7.79 -9.20
N TYR A 337 -7.51 7.14 -8.38
CA TYR A 337 -7.22 5.71 -8.38
C TYR A 337 -7.45 5.11 -7.00
N ARG A 338 -7.61 5.96 -5.97
CA ARG A 338 -7.81 5.55 -4.59
C ARG A 338 -8.95 6.34 -3.95
N PHE A 339 -9.75 5.67 -3.15
CA PHE A 339 -10.64 6.37 -2.21
C PHE A 339 -9.89 6.73 -0.95
N VAL A 340 -10.22 7.89 -0.40
CA VAL A 340 -9.74 8.33 0.91
C VAL A 340 -10.95 8.83 1.70
N ILE A 341 -11.10 8.30 2.90
CA ILE A 341 -12.17 8.68 3.81
C ILE A 341 -11.75 9.95 4.53
N ASP A 342 -12.59 10.99 4.45
CA ASP A 342 -12.50 12.15 5.34
C ASP A 342 -13.14 11.77 6.69
N MET A 343 -12.31 11.64 7.73
CA MET A 343 -12.76 11.21 9.05
C MET A 343 -13.52 12.27 9.82
N ALA A 344 -13.50 13.54 9.38
CA ALA A 344 -14.40 14.57 9.91
C ALA A 344 -15.89 14.24 9.65
N SER A 345 -16.17 13.37 8.66
CA SER A 345 -17.51 12.87 8.39
C SER A 345 -18.01 11.84 9.40
N LEU A 346 -17.15 11.32 10.28
CA LEU A 346 -17.53 10.43 11.36
C LEU A 346 -18.21 11.25 12.46
N THR A 347 -19.46 11.63 12.23
CA THR A 347 -20.28 12.29 13.24
C THR A 347 -20.69 11.31 14.32
N GLN A 348 -20.63 11.76 15.57
CA GLN A 348 -21.02 11.01 16.76
C GLN A 348 -22.48 10.56 16.75
#